data_c77f7889f1fd974ba654b1b6b3045520
#
_entry.id   c77f7889f1fd974ba654b1b6b3045520
#
_cell.length_a   1.000
_cell.length_b   1.000
_cell.length_c   1.000
_cell.angle_alpha   90.00
_cell.angle_beta   90.00
_cell.angle_gamma   90.00
#
_symmetry.space_group_name_H-M   'P 1'
#
loop_
_entity.id
_entity.type
_entity.pdbx_description
1 polymer ?
#
loop_
_entity_poly.entity_id
_entity_poly.type
_entity_poly.pdbx_seq_one_letter_code
_entity_poly.pdbx_strand_id
1 'polypeptide(L)'
;MPPIVSTKDLTKAYNVGKVDVLALRGVSIDIERGEFVAIMGPSGCGKSTLLHLLGGLLSPTSGNIIIDGEDLAKVSDAERTDIRRRKIGFVFQRFNLFPTLTADGNLKLAEKIHAGNGESAERRREVLSLLKLEEKMHHKPLELSGGEQQRVALARAVVNNPAIILADEPTGNLDTENSEVVLSMFRDLNEKLGQTIVMITHNPEAAAVCSRTIRMRDGLVVG
;
A
#
# COMPACT_ATOMS: atom_id res chain seq x y z
N MET A 1 -12.54 18.33 5.71
CA MET A 1 -12.22 17.24 6.67
C MET A 1 -10.72 17.19 6.82
N PRO A 2 -10.14 16.69 7.92
CA PRO A 2 -8.69 16.54 7.98
C PRO A 2 -8.23 15.48 6.95
N PRO A 3 -6.99 15.62 6.44
CA PRO A 3 -6.42 14.64 5.51
C PRO A 3 -6.34 13.26 6.16
N ILE A 4 -6.49 12.20 5.35
CA ILE A 4 -6.40 10.83 5.86
C ILE A 4 -4.96 10.41 6.14
N VAL A 5 -4.00 10.98 5.38
CA VAL A 5 -2.56 10.87 5.63
C VAL A 5 -2.01 12.26 5.80
N SER A 6 -1.30 12.51 6.88
CA SER A 6 -0.56 13.75 7.10
C SER A 6 0.82 13.44 7.66
N THR A 7 1.87 13.99 7.05
CA THR A 7 3.21 13.97 7.62
C THR A 7 3.73 15.38 7.77
N LYS A 8 4.49 15.63 8.84
CA LYS A 8 5.11 16.92 9.11
C LYS A 8 6.56 16.74 9.50
N ASP A 9 7.46 17.35 8.73
CA ASP A 9 8.90 17.35 8.94
C ASP A 9 9.48 15.95 9.18
N LEU A 10 8.95 14.96 8.44
CA LEU A 10 9.25 13.56 8.64
C LEU A 10 10.67 13.23 8.22
N THR A 11 11.48 12.71 9.14
CA THR A 11 12.85 12.28 8.87
C THR A 11 13.04 10.80 9.14
N LYS A 12 13.97 10.20 8.42
CA LYS A 12 14.46 8.84 8.70
C LYS A 12 15.95 8.75 8.43
N ALA A 13 16.71 8.46 9.48
CA ALA A 13 18.13 8.11 9.42
C ALA A 13 18.31 6.59 9.61
N TYR A 14 19.23 6.03 8.86
CA TYR A 14 19.73 4.66 9.06
C TYR A 14 21.19 4.73 9.48
N ASN A 15 21.53 4.02 10.56
CA ASN A 15 22.90 3.88 10.97
C ASN A 15 23.58 2.78 10.15
N VAL A 16 24.57 3.15 9.35
CA VAL A 16 25.36 2.24 8.53
C VAL A 16 26.81 2.27 9.03
N GLY A 17 27.11 1.46 10.04
CA GLY A 17 28.39 1.43 10.71
C GLY A 17 28.62 2.70 11.52
N LYS A 18 29.49 3.60 11.05
CA LYS A 18 29.83 4.88 11.74
C LYS A 18 29.17 6.11 11.09
N VAL A 19 28.32 5.91 10.08
CA VAL A 19 27.72 7.01 9.32
C VAL A 19 26.20 6.90 9.38
N ASP A 20 25.53 8.02 9.68
CA ASP A 20 24.09 8.13 9.56
C ASP A 20 23.72 8.57 8.15
N VAL A 21 22.92 7.73 7.47
CA VAL A 21 22.40 8.00 6.14
C VAL A 21 20.95 8.49 6.28
N LEU A 22 20.71 9.76 5.96
CA LEU A 22 19.36 10.34 5.96
C LEU A 22 18.61 9.92 4.68
N ALA A 23 17.68 8.98 4.84
CA ALA A 23 16.80 8.54 3.76
C ALA A 23 15.61 9.49 3.53
N LEU A 24 15.11 10.15 4.59
CA LEU A 24 14.14 11.24 4.51
C LEU A 24 14.67 12.45 5.29
N ARG A 25 14.44 13.65 4.72
CA ARG A 25 15.07 14.89 5.19
C ARG A 25 14.05 15.98 5.54
N GLY A 26 12.86 15.60 6.06
CA GLY A 26 11.80 16.55 6.41
C GLY A 26 10.64 16.52 5.40
N VAL A 27 10.07 15.34 5.16
CA VAL A 27 8.95 15.16 4.25
C VAL A 27 7.65 15.60 4.92
N SER A 28 6.95 16.55 4.29
CA SER A 28 5.64 17.02 4.71
C SER A 28 4.68 16.86 3.54
N ILE A 29 3.68 15.98 3.68
CA ILE A 29 2.64 15.72 2.68
C ILE A 29 1.29 15.51 3.36
N ASP A 30 0.24 15.95 2.69
CA ASP A 30 -1.14 15.66 3.04
C ASP A 30 -1.82 14.93 1.88
N ILE A 31 -2.61 13.89 2.20
CA ILE A 31 -3.39 13.12 1.23
C ILE A 31 -4.83 13.09 1.73
N GLU A 32 -5.76 13.47 0.86
CA GLU A 32 -7.17 13.50 1.19
C GLU A 32 -7.82 12.11 1.08
N ARG A 33 -8.94 11.93 1.78
CA ARG A 33 -9.70 10.68 1.69
C ARG A 33 -10.24 10.48 0.26
N GLY A 34 -10.09 9.26 -0.27
CA GLY A 34 -10.48 8.92 -1.64
C GLY A 34 -9.49 9.39 -2.71
N GLU A 35 -8.35 9.97 -2.34
CA GLU A 35 -7.33 10.37 -3.30
C GLU A 35 -6.50 9.17 -3.78
N PHE A 36 -6.17 9.12 -5.06
CA PHE A 36 -5.22 8.16 -5.62
C PHE A 36 -3.93 8.89 -6.00
N VAL A 37 -2.89 8.71 -5.20
CA VAL A 37 -1.63 9.47 -5.31
C VAL A 37 -0.49 8.59 -5.76
N ALA A 38 0.28 9.04 -6.76
CA ALA A 38 1.56 8.46 -7.12
C ALA A 38 2.71 9.17 -6.38
N ILE A 39 3.67 8.42 -5.86
CA ILE A 39 4.96 8.94 -5.38
C ILE A 39 6.03 8.49 -6.36
N MET A 40 6.63 9.45 -7.06
CA MET A 40 7.65 9.22 -8.08
C MET A 40 9.01 9.80 -7.69
N GLY A 41 10.07 9.24 -8.25
CA GLY A 41 11.44 9.74 -8.09
C GLY A 41 12.48 8.68 -8.42
N PRO A 42 13.76 9.05 -8.54
CA PRO A 42 14.84 8.11 -8.86
C PRO A 42 14.99 7.00 -7.81
N SER A 43 15.67 5.92 -8.17
CA SER A 43 16.00 4.86 -7.22
C SER A 43 16.83 5.42 -6.06
N GLY A 44 16.56 4.95 -4.85
CA GLY A 44 17.28 5.39 -3.63
C GLY A 44 16.86 6.76 -3.08
N CYS A 45 15.90 7.49 -3.67
CA CYS A 45 15.49 8.81 -3.17
C CYS A 45 14.58 8.78 -1.92
N GLY A 46 14.29 7.60 -1.32
CA GLY A 46 13.54 7.50 -0.07
C GLY A 46 12.07 7.06 -0.21
N LYS A 47 11.54 6.76 -1.40
CA LYS A 47 10.13 6.39 -1.63
C LYS A 47 9.67 5.19 -0.79
N SER A 48 10.38 4.07 -0.87
CA SER A 48 10.02 2.86 -0.09
C SER A 48 10.18 3.09 1.42
N THR A 49 11.15 3.92 1.83
CA THR A 49 11.28 4.35 3.24
C THR A 49 10.04 5.13 3.68
N LEU A 50 9.56 6.08 2.86
CA LEU A 50 8.34 6.83 3.15
C LEU A 50 7.13 5.89 3.23
N LEU A 51 6.97 4.98 2.27
CA LEU A 51 5.87 4.01 2.28
C LEU A 51 5.90 3.11 3.53
N HIS A 52 7.07 2.63 3.93
CA HIS A 52 7.21 1.80 5.13
C HIS A 52 6.91 2.57 6.42
N LEU A 53 7.21 3.87 6.47
CA LEU A 53 6.84 4.75 7.59
C LEU A 53 5.32 4.98 7.62
N LEU A 54 4.70 5.34 6.49
CA LEU A 54 3.24 5.47 6.36
C LEU A 54 2.54 4.16 6.70
N GLY A 55 3.16 3.04 6.36
CA GLY A 55 2.66 1.71 6.67
C GLY A 55 2.91 1.23 8.10
N GLY A 56 3.56 2.03 8.95
CA GLY A 56 3.90 1.63 10.31
C GLY A 56 4.83 0.41 10.40
N LEU A 57 5.58 0.11 9.33
CA LEU A 57 6.62 -0.93 9.31
C LEU A 57 7.93 -0.43 9.91
N LEU A 58 8.13 0.88 9.90
CA LEU A 58 9.30 1.57 10.46
C LEU A 58 8.84 2.69 11.39
N SER A 59 9.67 3.02 12.37
CA SER A 59 9.52 4.22 13.19
C SER A 59 10.30 5.37 12.58
N PRO A 60 9.78 6.60 12.57
CA PRO A 60 10.51 7.78 12.14
C PRO A 60 11.67 8.09 13.10
N THR A 61 12.67 8.82 12.61
CA THR A 61 13.71 9.40 13.47
C THR A 61 13.19 10.67 14.15
N SER A 62 12.45 11.50 13.40
CA SER A 62 11.69 12.64 13.91
C SER A 62 10.54 13.02 13.00
N GLY A 63 9.71 13.96 13.43
CA GLY A 63 8.50 14.38 12.72
C GLY A 63 7.27 13.56 13.09
N ASN A 64 6.15 13.83 12.43
CA ASN A 64 4.85 13.23 12.73
C ASN A 64 4.32 12.46 11.53
N ILE A 65 3.53 11.40 11.82
CA ILE A 65 2.80 10.63 10.82
C ILE A 65 1.40 10.38 11.36
N ILE A 66 0.39 10.95 10.73
CA ILE A 66 -1.01 10.72 11.09
C ILE A 66 -1.68 9.94 9.97
N ILE A 67 -2.28 8.81 10.32
CA ILE A 67 -3.07 7.97 9.42
C ILE A 67 -4.47 7.83 9.99
N ASP A 68 -5.45 8.37 9.28
CA ASP A 68 -6.87 8.33 9.67
C ASP A 68 -7.07 8.72 11.15
N GLY A 69 -6.43 9.83 11.55
CA GLY A 69 -6.51 10.41 12.88
C GLY A 69 -5.59 9.80 13.94
N GLU A 70 -4.83 8.74 13.64
CA GLU A 70 -3.92 8.09 14.60
C GLU A 70 -2.44 8.44 14.31
N ASP A 71 -1.69 8.87 15.32
CA ASP A 71 -0.29 9.31 15.22
C ASP A 71 0.66 8.11 15.38
N LEU A 72 1.16 7.60 14.26
CA LEU A 72 2.11 6.46 14.22
C LEU A 72 3.48 6.77 14.83
N ALA A 73 3.84 8.04 14.99
CA ALA A 73 5.14 8.42 15.55
C ALA A 73 5.18 8.33 17.08
N LYS A 74 4.01 8.48 17.75
CA LYS A 74 3.91 8.55 19.21
C LYS A 74 3.47 7.27 19.90
N VAL A 75 3.06 6.28 19.13
CA VAL A 75 2.56 5.00 19.65
C VAL A 75 3.67 3.97 19.82
N SER A 76 3.44 3.00 20.71
CA SER A 76 4.31 1.82 20.87
C SER A 76 4.29 0.91 19.62
N ASP A 77 5.24 0.01 19.52
CA ASP A 77 5.29 -0.97 18.41
C ASP A 77 4.06 -1.89 18.36
N ALA A 78 3.50 -2.22 19.53
CA ALA A 78 2.26 -3.01 19.62
C ALA A 78 1.06 -2.23 19.06
N GLU A 79 0.90 -0.98 19.48
CA GLU A 79 -0.16 -0.09 18.98
C GLU A 79 0.00 0.20 17.48
N ARG A 80 1.22 0.44 17.03
CA ARG A 80 1.53 0.64 15.59
C ARG A 80 1.17 -0.61 14.77
N THR A 81 1.41 -1.78 15.31
CA THR A 81 1.01 -3.05 14.69
C THR A 81 -0.51 -3.19 14.63
N ASP A 82 -1.21 -2.76 15.67
CA ASP A 82 -2.67 -2.77 15.69
C ASP A 82 -3.28 -1.79 14.69
N ILE A 83 -2.75 -0.55 14.61
CA ILE A 83 -3.16 0.45 13.63
C ILE A 83 -2.94 -0.08 12.21
N ARG A 84 -1.74 -0.62 11.92
CA ARG A 84 -1.43 -1.22 10.62
C ARG A 84 -2.43 -2.30 10.24
N ARG A 85 -2.73 -3.20 11.17
CA ARG A 85 -3.67 -4.29 10.99
C ARG A 85 -5.07 -3.80 10.61
N ARG A 86 -5.55 -2.71 11.25
CA ARG A 86 -6.91 -2.20 11.06
C ARG A 86 -7.05 -1.24 9.90
N LYS A 87 -6.02 -0.44 9.59
CA LYS A 87 -6.16 0.72 8.71
C LYS A 87 -5.36 0.64 7.42
N ILE A 88 -4.45 -0.31 7.27
CA ILE A 88 -3.50 -0.31 6.16
C ILE A 88 -3.54 -1.60 5.38
N GLY A 89 -3.79 -1.49 4.07
CA GLY A 89 -3.60 -2.57 3.11
C GLY A 89 -2.27 -2.41 2.37
N PHE A 90 -1.51 -3.49 2.20
CA PHE A 90 -0.26 -3.48 1.46
C PHE A 90 -0.33 -4.29 0.18
N VAL A 91 0.19 -3.72 -0.91
CA VAL A 91 0.44 -4.39 -2.18
C VAL A 91 1.91 -4.20 -2.53
N PHE A 92 2.64 -5.29 -2.69
CA PHE A 92 4.09 -5.28 -2.96
C PHE A 92 4.39 -5.73 -4.39
N GLN A 93 5.55 -5.33 -4.89
CA GLN A 93 6.06 -5.75 -6.19
C GLN A 93 6.20 -7.29 -6.30
N ARG A 94 6.59 -7.96 -5.22
CA ARG A 94 6.74 -9.43 -5.14
C ARG A 94 5.52 -10.09 -4.53
N PHE A 95 4.33 -9.70 -4.82
CA PHE A 95 3.03 -10.26 -4.40
C PHE A 95 2.93 -10.65 -2.92
N ASN A 96 3.97 -11.26 -2.33
CA ASN A 96 4.07 -11.71 -0.93
C ASN A 96 2.89 -12.61 -0.51
N LEU A 97 2.47 -13.50 -1.41
CA LEU A 97 1.46 -14.51 -1.11
C LEU A 97 2.08 -15.69 -0.36
N PHE A 98 1.28 -16.31 0.50
CA PHE A 98 1.67 -17.57 1.15
C PHE A 98 1.55 -18.71 0.14
N PRO A 99 2.66 -19.34 -0.27
CA PRO A 99 2.65 -20.29 -1.40
C PRO A 99 1.93 -21.60 -1.09
N THR A 100 1.77 -21.94 0.18
CA THR A 100 1.07 -23.15 0.63
C THR A 100 -0.45 -22.96 0.72
N LEU A 101 -0.94 -21.72 0.72
CA LEU A 101 -2.35 -21.38 0.77
C LEU A 101 -2.90 -21.10 -0.64
N THR A 102 -4.16 -21.44 -0.87
CA THR A 102 -4.89 -21.00 -2.07
C THR A 102 -5.11 -19.49 -2.07
N ALA A 103 -5.63 -18.94 -3.16
CA ALA A 103 -6.05 -17.54 -3.22
C ALA A 103 -7.06 -17.23 -2.09
N ASP A 104 -8.10 -18.04 -1.92
CA ASP A 104 -9.06 -17.93 -0.81
C ASP A 104 -8.38 -18.03 0.55
N GLY A 105 -7.43 -18.97 0.71
CA GLY A 105 -6.67 -19.13 1.95
C GLY A 105 -5.85 -17.88 2.31
N ASN A 106 -5.26 -17.21 1.32
CA ASN A 106 -4.53 -15.94 1.51
C ASN A 106 -5.45 -14.81 1.97
N LEU A 107 -6.68 -14.73 1.42
CA LEU A 107 -7.67 -13.73 1.86
C LEU A 107 -8.18 -14.04 3.27
N LYS A 108 -8.58 -15.29 3.53
CA LYS A 108 -9.04 -15.74 4.86
C LYS A 108 -8.01 -15.48 5.96
N LEU A 109 -6.74 -15.66 5.66
CA LEU A 109 -5.68 -15.35 6.63
C LEU A 109 -5.64 -13.84 6.94
N ALA A 110 -5.78 -12.98 5.93
CA ALA A 110 -5.82 -11.52 6.14
C ALA A 110 -7.04 -11.11 6.97
N GLU A 111 -8.22 -11.67 6.70
CA GLU A 111 -9.43 -11.43 7.47
C GLU A 111 -9.27 -11.87 8.93
N LYS A 112 -8.70 -13.08 9.16
CA LYS A 112 -8.44 -13.59 10.50
C LYS A 112 -7.45 -12.72 11.28
N ILE A 113 -6.40 -12.20 10.63
CA ILE A 113 -5.44 -11.29 11.25
C ILE A 113 -6.09 -9.95 11.61
N HIS A 114 -6.97 -9.45 10.78
CA HIS A 114 -7.67 -8.18 11.03
C HIS A 114 -8.49 -8.23 12.34
N ALA A 115 -8.96 -9.41 12.77
CA ALA A 115 -9.66 -9.68 14.04
C ALA A 115 -10.74 -8.64 14.39
N GLY A 116 -11.57 -8.34 13.43
CA GLY A 116 -12.88 -7.73 13.67
C GLY A 116 -13.93 -8.83 13.59
N ASN A 117 -14.89 -8.85 14.48
CA ASN A 117 -16.04 -9.74 14.40
C ASN A 117 -16.84 -9.43 13.13
N GLY A 118 -16.72 -10.27 12.14
CA GLY A 118 -17.53 -10.20 10.95
C GLY A 118 -16.70 -10.26 9.67
N GLU A 119 -16.42 -11.49 9.23
CA GLU A 119 -16.19 -11.75 7.82
C GLU A 119 -17.41 -11.21 7.06
N SER A 120 -17.29 -10.06 6.40
CA SER A 120 -18.32 -9.65 5.47
C SER A 120 -18.18 -10.50 4.21
N ALA A 121 -18.87 -11.65 4.19
CA ALA A 121 -18.91 -12.53 3.01
C ALA A 121 -19.40 -11.74 1.76
N GLU A 122 -20.17 -10.69 1.98
CA GLU A 122 -20.63 -9.77 0.94
C GLU A 122 -19.46 -8.94 0.40
N ARG A 123 -18.67 -8.30 1.28
CA ARG A 123 -17.49 -7.54 0.90
C ARG A 123 -16.47 -8.38 0.16
N ARG A 124 -16.23 -9.61 0.64
CA ARG A 124 -15.32 -10.54 -0.06
C ARG A 124 -15.81 -10.84 -1.47
N ARG A 125 -17.13 -11.12 -1.66
CA ARG A 125 -17.69 -11.37 -2.99
C ARG A 125 -17.54 -10.15 -3.90
N GLU A 126 -17.84 -8.96 -3.39
CA GLU A 126 -17.67 -7.70 -4.13
C GLU A 126 -16.22 -7.52 -4.62
N VAL A 127 -15.24 -7.67 -3.71
CA VAL A 127 -13.81 -7.55 -4.02
C VAL A 127 -13.37 -8.61 -5.03
N LEU A 128 -13.82 -9.86 -4.87
CA LEU A 128 -13.47 -10.94 -5.79
C LEU A 128 -14.03 -10.70 -7.19
N SER A 129 -15.28 -10.26 -7.28
CA SER A 129 -15.92 -9.95 -8.54
C SER A 129 -15.24 -8.77 -9.24
N LEU A 130 -14.95 -7.68 -8.49
CA LEU A 130 -14.25 -6.52 -9.02
C LEU A 130 -12.88 -6.87 -9.59
N LEU A 131 -12.16 -7.80 -8.93
CA LEU A 131 -10.82 -8.23 -9.31
C LEU A 131 -10.80 -9.46 -10.24
N LYS A 132 -11.98 -9.97 -10.64
CA LYS A 132 -12.16 -11.13 -11.54
C LYS A 132 -11.39 -12.36 -11.04
N LEU A 133 -11.63 -12.74 -9.78
CA LEU A 133 -10.90 -13.81 -9.08
C LEU A 133 -11.78 -14.99 -8.69
N GLU A 134 -13.10 -14.98 -8.97
CA GLU A 134 -14.04 -15.99 -8.52
C GLU A 134 -13.61 -17.42 -8.91
N GLU A 135 -13.17 -17.60 -10.16
CA GLU A 135 -12.73 -18.91 -10.68
C GLU A 135 -11.33 -19.31 -10.20
N LYS A 136 -10.57 -18.37 -9.63
CA LYS A 136 -9.16 -18.59 -9.23
C LYS A 136 -9.00 -18.88 -7.74
N MET A 137 -10.07 -18.87 -6.97
CA MET A 137 -10.03 -18.95 -5.50
C MET A 137 -9.41 -20.22 -4.95
N HIS A 138 -9.50 -21.32 -5.68
CA HIS A 138 -8.97 -22.62 -5.26
C HIS A 138 -7.54 -22.89 -5.72
N HIS A 139 -6.95 -22.01 -6.55
CA HIS A 139 -5.59 -22.14 -7.03
C HIS A 139 -4.57 -21.62 -6.01
N LYS A 140 -3.42 -22.28 -5.94
CA LYS A 140 -2.25 -21.81 -5.18
C LYS A 140 -1.46 -20.80 -6.02
N PRO A 141 -0.62 -19.95 -5.41
CA PRO A 141 0.18 -18.95 -6.12
C PRO A 141 0.98 -19.51 -7.32
N LEU A 142 1.56 -20.71 -7.21
CA LEU A 142 2.30 -21.34 -8.29
C LEU A 142 1.45 -21.77 -9.50
N GLU A 143 0.14 -21.83 -9.35
CA GLU A 143 -0.83 -22.20 -10.39
C GLU A 143 -1.44 -20.96 -11.05
N LEU A 144 -1.01 -19.76 -10.62
CA LEU A 144 -1.50 -18.47 -11.08
C LEU A 144 -0.45 -17.72 -11.90
N SER A 145 -0.86 -17.02 -12.93
CA SER A 145 -0.01 -16.06 -13.64
C SER A 145 0.43 -14.92 -12.72
N GLY A 146 1.48 -14.17 -13.10
CA GLY A 146 1.94 -13.01 -12.33
C GLY A 146 0.83 -11.97 -12.11
N GLY A 147 0.04 -11.68 -13.15
CA GLY A 147 -1.10 -10.77 -13.04
C GLY A 147 -2.20 -11.29 -12.12
N GLU A 148 -2.49 -12.60 -12.13
CA GLU A 148 -3.45 -13.22 -11.21
C GLU A 148 -2.93 -13.19 -9.77
N GLN A 149 -1.64 -13.46 -9.53
CA GLN A 149 -1.03 -13.34 -8.22
C GLN A 149 -1.13 -11.91 -7.68
N GLN A 150 -0.89 -10.90 -8.53
CA GLN A 150 -1.01 -9.50 -8.12
C GLN A 150 -2.45 -9.12 -7.80
N ARG A 151 -3.44 -9.64 -8.55
CA ARG A 151 -4.85 -9.45 -8.23
C ARG A 151 -5.23 -10.07 -6.88
N VAL A 152 -4.70 -11.26 -6.56
CA VAL A 152 -4.90 -11.88 -5.23
C VAL A 152 -4.23 -11.04 -4.12
N ALA A 153 -3.04 -10.50 -4.37
CA ALA A 153 -2.37 -9.61 -3.42
C ALA A 153 -3.19 -8.31 -3.18
N LEU A 154 -3.77 -7.76 -4.24
CA LEU A 154 -4.65 -6.59 -4.17
C LEU A 154 -5.95 -6.94 -3.41
N ALA A 155 -6.59 -8.08 -3.72
CA ALA A 155 -7.77 -8.55 -2.99
C ALA A 155 -7.49 -8.69 -1.49
N ARG A 156 -6.37 -9.30 -1.13
CA ARG A 156 -5.92 -9.44 0.25
C ARG A 156 -5.73 -8.08 0.95
N ALA A 157 -5.24 -7.08 0.23
CA ALA A 157 -5.03 -5.75 0.78
C ALA A 157 -6.34 -5.01 1.07
N VAL A 158 -7.41 -5.23 0.26
CA VAL A 158 -8.64 -4.44 0.34
C VAL A 158 -9.80 -5.16 1.04
N VAL A 159 -9.72 -6.47 1.25
CA VAL A 159 -10.84 -7.27 1.77
C VAL A 159 -11.33 -6.78 3.13
N ASN A 160 -10.45 -6.25 3.96
CA ASN A 160 -10.76 -5.72 5.29
C ASN A 160 -11.15 -4.23 5.29
N ASN A 161 -11.42 -3.65 4.13
CA ASN A 161 -11.78 -2.24 3.99
C ASN A 161 -10.80 -1.27 4.71
N PRO A 162 -9.50 -1.30 4.40
CA PRO A 162 -8.52 -0.45 5.07
C PRO A 162 -8.79 1.03 4.79
N ALA A 163 -8.32 1.91 5.68
CA ALA A 163 -8.40 3.35 5.46
C ALA A 163 -7.54 3.80 4.26
N ILE A 164 -6.38 3.17 4.07
CA ILE A 164 -5.47 3.42 2.95
C ILE A 164 -4.88 2.13 2.39
N ILE A 165 -4.61 2.12 1.07
CA ILE A 165 -3.80 1.11 0.40
C ILE A 165 -2.44 1.71 0.07
N LEU A 166 -1.37 1.02 0.46
CA LEU A 166 0.01 1.36 0.13
C LEU A 166 0.54 0.35 -0.89
N ALA A 167 0.87 0.81 -2.09
CA ALA A 167 1.34 -0.03 -3.18
C ALA A 167 2.80 0.31 -3.53
N ASP A 168 3.70 -0.66 -3.40
CA ASP A 168 5.12 -0.52 -3.72
C ASP A 168 5.41 -1.19 -5.07
N GLU A 169 5.58 -0.39 -6.13
CA GLU A 169 5.87 -0.85 -7.50
C GLU A 169 4.94 -2.00 -7.96
N PRO A 170 3.60 -1.86 -7.86
CA PRO A 170 2.68 -2.99 -7.98
C PRO A 170 2.65 -3.65 -9.36
N THR A 171 3.22 -3.02 -10.37
CA THR A 171 3.31 -3.54 -11.74
C THR A 171 4.73 -3.88 -12.16
N GLY A 172 5.73 -3.68 -11.29
CA GLY A 172 7.14 -3.81 -11.64
C GLY A 172 7.61 -5.21 -12.07
N ASN A 173 6.82 -6.26 -11.80
CA ASN A 173 7.11 -7.64 -12.19
C ASN A 173 6.10 -8.20 -13.21
N LEU A 174 5.31 -7.34 -13.84
CA LEU A 174 4.28 -7.73 -14.80
C LEU A 174 4.67 -7.30 -16.22
N ASP A 175 4.17 -8.01 -17.21
CA ASP A 175 4.17 -7.54 -18.59
C ASP A 175 3.21 -6.37 -18.78
N THR A 176 3.25 -5.75 -19.96
CA THR A 176 2.45 -4.54 -20.25
C THR A 176 0.96 -4.79 -20.13
N GLU A 177 0.45 -5.90 -20.68
CA GLU A 177 -0.98 -6.23 -20.69
C GLU A 177 -1.50 -6.45 -19.26
N ASN A 178 -0.80 -7.27 -18.45
CA ASN A 178 -1.15 -7.48 -17.05
C ASN A 178 -1.00 -6.21 -16.21
N SER A 179 -0.04 -5.34 -16.51
CA SER A 179 0.14 -4.04 -15.85
C SER A 179 -1.07 -3.14 -16.05
N GLU A 180 -1.55 -3.00 -17.30
CA GLU A 180 -2.75 -2.21 -17.61
C GLU A 180 -3.99 -2.73 -16.88
N VAL A 181 -4.18 -4.06 -16.87
CA VAL A 181 -5.28 -4.71 -16.15
C VAL A 181 -5.21 -4.40 -14.65
N VAL A 182 -4.04 -4.54 -14.01
CA VAL A 182 -3.88 -4.27 -12.58
C VAL A 182 -4.08 -2.78 -12.28
N LEU A 183 -3.54 -1.89 -13.11
CA LEU A 183 -3.73 -0.43 -12.93
C LEU A 183 -5.20 -0.02 -13.08
N SER A 184 -5.95 -0.63 -14.02
CA SER A 184 -7.39 -0.39 -14.15
C SER A 184 -8.14 -0.83 -12.88
N MET A 185 -7.72 -1.92 -12.24
CA MET A 185 -8.32 -2.39 -10.98
C MET A 185 -8.03 -1.44 -9.81
N PHE A 186 -6.84 -0.87 -9.71
CA PHE A 186 -6.56 0.19 -8.73
C PHE A 186 -7.47 1.40 -8.93
N ARG A 187 -7.70 1.81 -10.19
CA ARG A 187 -8.63 2.87 -10.51
C ARG A 187 -10.06 2.51 -10.10
N ASP A 188 -10.53 1.30 -10.43
CA ASP A 188 -11.85 0.83 -10.04
C ASP A 188 -12.05 0.81 -8.51
N LEU A 189 -11.05 0.39 -7.74
CA LEU A 189 -11.09 0.45 -6.28
C LEU A 189 -11.19 1.88 -5.76
N ASN A 190 -10.49 2.82 -6.39
CA ASN A 190 -10.55 4.22 -6.01
C ASN A 190 -11.90 4.84 -6.39
N GLU A 191 -12.35 4.72 -7.65
CA GLU A 191 -13.56 5.38 -8.17
C GLU A 191 -14.85 4.75 -7.64
N LYS A 192 -14.93 3.40 -7.61
CA LYS A 192 -16.17 2.67 -7.24
C LYS A 192 -16.32 2.45 -5.74
N LEU A 193 -15.19 2.27 -5.02
CA LEU A 193 -15.20 1.97 -3.59
C LEU A 193 -14.69 3.14 -2.73
N GLY A 194 -14.29 4.27 -3.33
CA GLY A 194 -13.77 5.44 -2.62
C GLY A 194 -12.45 5.17 -1.87
N GLN A 195 -11.70 4.14 -2.29
CA GLN A 195 -10.50 3.72 -1.59
C GLN A 195 -9.37 4.74 -1.76
N THR A 196 -8.75 5.19 -0.67
CA THR A 196 -7.52 6.00 -0.73
C THR A 196 -6.33 5.13 -1.07
N ILE A 197 -5.52 5.54 -2.05
CA ILE A 197 -4.40 4.74 -2.55
C ILE A 197 -3.14 5.60 -2.65
N VAL A 198 -2.03 5.11 -2.13
CA VAL A 198 -0.69 5.68 -2.30
C VAL A 198 0.17 4.67 -3.03
N MET A 199 0.55 4.97 -4.25
CA MET A 199 1.34 4.09 -5.12
C MET A 199 2.75 4.66 -5.31
N ILE A 200 3.77 3.88 -4.99
CA ILE A 200 5.13 4.16 -5.44
C ILE A 200 5.32 3.56 -6.82
N THR A 201 5.82 4.36 -7.73
CA THR A 201 6.21 3.86 -9.05
C THR A 201 7.30 4.74 -9.67
N HIS A 202 8.11 4.15 -10.52
CA HIS A 202 9.01 4.87 -11.43
C HIS A 202 8.45 4.88 -12.88
N ASN A 203 7.35 4.15 -13.14
CA ASN A 203 6.70 4.09 -14.45
C ASN A 203 5.73 5.28 -14.60
N PRO A 204 5.94 6.17 -15.62
CA PRO A 204 5.04 7.28 -15.89
C PRO A 204 3.61 6.86 -16.25
N GLU A 205 3.42 5.73 -16.91
CA GLU A 205 2.09 5.20 -17.27
C GLU A 205 1.31 4.80 -16.02
N ALA A 206 1.98 4.15 -15.06
CA ALA A 206 1.37 3.84 -13.77
C ALA A 206 1.04 5.11 -12.98
N ALA A 207 1.86 6.14 -13.04
CA ALA A 207 1.57 7.42 -12.40
C ALA A 207 0.41 8.18 -13.07
N ALA A 208 0.23 8.01 -14.38
CA ALA A 208 -0.83 8.70 -15.14
C ALA A 208 -2.25 8.23 -14.76
N VAL A 209 -2.41 7.06 -14.12
CA VAL A 209 -3.73 6.61 -13.64
C VAL A 209 -4.10 7.23 -12.28
N CYS A 210 -3.16 7.90 -11.62
CA CYS A 210 -3.36 8.54 -10.32
C CYS A 210 -3.91 9.97 -10.50
N SER A 211 -4.66 10.45 -9.52
CA SER A 211 -5.22 11.82 -9.53
C SER A 211 -4.16 12.90 -9.29
N ARG A 212 -3.07 12.55 -8.57
CA ARG A 212 -1.97 13.46 -8.25
C ARG A 212 -0.64 12.72 -8.18
N THR A 213 0.44 13.40 -8.56
CA THR A 213 1.81 12.89 -8.43
C THR A 213 2.62 13.74 -7.48
N ILE A 214 3.21 13.11 -6.47
CA ILE A 214 4.21 13.70 -5.56
C ILE A 214 5.59 13.27 -6.06
N ARG A 215 6.47 14.23 -6.30
CA ARG A 215 7.84 13.95 -6.75
C ARG A 215 8.81 14.00 -5.58
N MET A 216 9.66 12.98 -5.49
CA MET A 216 10.71 12.90 -4.46
C MET A 216 12.09 12.89 -5.10
N ARG A 217 13.03 13.58 -4.44
CA ARG A 217 14.45 13.58 -4.79
C ARG A 217 15.29 13.74 -3.53
N ASP A 218 16.31 12.89 -3.35
CA ASP A 218 17.30 12.98 -2.27
C ASP A 218 16.68 13.11 -0.86
N GLY A 219 15.58 12.36 -0.61
CA GLY A 219 14.88 12.36 0.68
C GLY A 219 13.92 13.54 0.91
N LEU A 220 13.66 14.36 -0.10
CA LEU A 220 12.78 15.52 -0.06
C LEU A 220 11.64 15.40 -1.08
N VAL A 221 10.53 16.09 -0.82
CA VAL A 221 9.46 16.34 -1.80
C VAL A 221 9.87 17.55 -2.64
N VAL A 222 9.78 17.40 -3.97
CA VAL A 222 10.17 18.42 -4.96
C VAL A 222 9.00 18.60 -5.94
N GLY A 223 8.14 19.56 -5.69
CA GLY A 223 7.03 19.92 -6.57
C GLY A 223 5.78 19.06 -6.38
#